data_4f00e4554294f153f7d320c73d1b7906
#
_entry.id   4f00e4554294f153f7d320c73d1b7906
#
_cell.length_a   1.000
_cell.length_b   1.000
_cell.length_c   1.000
_cell.angle_alpha   90.00
_cell.angle_beta   90.00
_cell.angle_gamma   90.00
#
_symmetry.space_group_name_H-M   'P 1'
#
loop_
_entity.id
_entity.type
_entity.pdbx_description
1 polymer ?
#
loop_
_entity_poly.entity_id
_entity_poly.type
_entity_poly.pdbx_seq_one_letter_code
_entity_poly.pdbx_strand_id
1 'polypeptide(L)'
;MITGGVGTVGKELIKQILCQQPSELRVIDTNESGVFFLEEEFGESYRAYAGDKKNDKIPFSAYIGDIRDPDKLNRKMDGIDIVFHAAALKHVILCEKSPFDAVQTNIMGVKNIINAALLNKVKHVLFTSSDKAVNPTSVMGTSKLMGERLISAANSLKFNRNTIFTSTRFGNVIGSRGSVVPIFYRQIRNGGPLTITDNRMTRFVMTIEESVKLVLKSVELAKGGEVFVTKMPVMQIKDLAQVMIDLVSPRFGFQPEKIKIKEIGIKAGEKLYEELMTDEETTRTIELENMFAVKPAFDCVYEDIKYSYPETISQSIDNPYNSATEKVMNYEEIKKYFIKNQIIEKLEQAEE
;
A
#
# COMPACT_ATOMS: atom_id res chain seq x y z
N MET A 1 -3.25 4.61 15.28
CA MET A 1 -1.78 4.38 15.24
C MET A 1 -1.36 3.93 13.85
N ILE A 2 -0.17 4.35 13.37
CA ILE A 2 0.41 3.92 12.10
C ILE A 2 1.76 3.27 12.36
N THR A 3 2.04 2.11 11.78
CA THR A 3 3.39 1.51 11.72
C THR A 3 3.94 1.66 10.31
N GLY A 4 5.22 1.99 10.17
CA GLY A 4 5.83 2.30 8.86
C GLY A 4 5.50 3.72 8.37
N GLY A 5 5.38 4.68 9.29
CA GLY A 5 4.95 6.04 9.01
C GLY A 5 5.89 6.87 8.13
N VAL A 6 7.18 6.56 8.12
CA VAL A 6 8.18 7.22 7.25
C VAL A 6 8.08 6.74 5.81
N GLY A 7 7.43 5.60 5.57
CA GLY A 7 7.17 5.09 4.22
C GLY A 7 6.23 5.98 3.42
N THR A 8 6.24 5.82 2.08
CA THR A 8 5.40 6.62 1.16
C THR A 8 3.92 6.58 1.53
N VAL A 9 3.35 5.38 1.74
CA VAL A 9 1.94 5.21 2.14
C VAL A 9 1.71 5.71 3.57
N GLY A 10 2.65 5.45 4.49
CA GLY A 10 2.56 5.88 5.88
C GLY A 10 2.48 7.40 6.03
N LYS A 11 3.29 8.15 5.28
CA LYS A 11 3.30 9.62 5.30
C LYS A 11 1.99 10.20 4.78
N GLU A 12 1.43 9.63 3.72
CA GLU A 12 0.13 10.06 3.20
C GLU A 12 -1.02 9.67 4.13
N LEU A 13 -0.95 8.50 4.79
CA LEU A 13 -1.89 8.12 5.85
C LEU A 13 -1.92 9.15 6.98
N ILE A 14 -0.76 9.62 7.43
CA ILE A 14 -0.65 10.67 8.44
C ILE A 14 -1.45 11.91 8.00
N LYS A 15 -1.19 12.40 6.78
CA LYS A 15 -1.87 13.60 6.22
C LYS A 15 -3.39 13.44 6.21
N GLN A 16 -3.89 12.34 5.63
CA GLN A 16 -5.34 12.15 5.48
C GLN A 16 -6.04 11.87 6.80
N ILE A 17 -5.38 11.17 7.75
CA ILE A 17 -5.94 10.92 9.07
C ILE A 17 -5.99 12.19 9.91
N LEU A 18 -4.95 13.04 9.87
CA LEU A 18 -4.97 14.33 10.58
C LEU A 18 -6.09 15.23 10.09
N CYS A 19 -6.45 15.20 8.78
CA CYS A 19 -7.61 15.93 8.27
C CYS A 19 -8.95 15.45 8.87
N GLN A 20 -9.02 14.24 9.42
CA GLN A 20 -10.22 13.69 10.08
C GLN A 20 -10.27 14.01 11.58
N GLN A 21 -9.33 14.79 12.10
CA GLN A 21 -9.27 15.26 13.49
C GLN A 21 -9.38 14.12 14.53
N PRO A 22 -8.48 13.11 14.50
CA PRO A 22 -8.47 12.07 15.53
C PRO A 22 -8.10 12.66 16.90
N SER A 23 -8.52 12.01 17.99
CA SER A 23 -8.13 12.42 19.34
C SER A 23 -6.63 12.30 19.61
N GLU A 24 -5.97 11.35 18.93
CA GLU A 24 -4.52 11.13 18.98
C GLU A 24 -4.04 10.39 17.73
N LEU A 25 -2.83 10.70 17.26
CA LEU A 25 -2.16 9.94 16.21
C LEU A 25 -0.73 9.56 16.65
N ARG A 26 -0.51 8.26 16.87
CA ARG A 26 0.81 7.67 17.13
C ARG A 26 1.38 7.03 15.88
N VAL A 27 2.66 7.27 15.63
CA VAL A 27 3.41 6.73 14.50
C VAL A 27 4.64 5.97 14.99
N ILE A 28 4.92 4.82 14.40
CA ILE A 28 6.14 4.03 14.68
C ILE A 28 6.87 3.74 13.38
N ASP A 29 8.19 3.97 13.38
CA ASP A 29 9.08 3.56 12.30
C ASP A 29 10.49 3.27 12.85
N THR A 30 11.26 2.44 12.14
CA THR A 30 12.66 2.14 12.49
C THR A 30 13.63 3.23 12.00
N ASN A 31 13.22 4.07 11.08
CA ASN A 31 14.05 5.14 10.49
C ASN A 31 14.08 6.37 11.40
N GLU A 32 15.13 6.50 12.19
CA GLU A 32 15.33 7.61 13.14
C GLU A 32 15.18 8.98 12.50
N SER A 33 15.95 9.26 11.42
CA SER A 33 15.90 10.56 10.74
C SER A 33 14.52 10.85 10.17
N GLY A 34 13.86 9.82 9.60
CA GLY A 34 12.50 9.97 9.09
C GLY A 34 11.49 10.27 10.18
N VAL A 35 11.62 9.65 11.37
CA VAL A 35 10.78 9.95 12.54
C VAL A 35 10.98 11.37 13.01
N PHE A 36 12.23 11.85 13.07
CA PHE A 36 12.54 13.25 13.40
C PHE A 36 11.85 14.23 12.43
N PHE A 37 11.95 14.02 11.12
CA PHE A 37 11.28 14.87 10.12
C PHE A 37 9.74 14.79 10.17
N LEU A 38 9.17 13.65 10.57
CA LEU A 38 7.72 13.57 10.79
C LEU A 38 7.27 14.45 11.96
N GLU A 39 8.06 14.51 13.05
CA GLU A 39 7.77 15.41 14.17
C GLU A 39 7.90 16.88 13.75
N GLU A 40 8.89 17.24 12.96
CA GLU A 40 9.02 18.61 12.42
C GLU A 40 7.83 18.96 11.51
N GLU A 41 7.50 18.09 10.55
CA GLU A 41 6.49 18.38 9.52
C GLU A 41 5.07 18.41 10.11
N PHE A 42 4.69 17.43 10.94
CA PHE A 42 3.33 17.27 11.41
C PHE A 42 3.09 17.80 12.82
N GLY A 43 4.12 17.84 13.64
CA GLY A 43 4.05 18.45 14.97
C GLY A 43 3.81 19.96 14.93
N GLU A 44 4.41 20.67 13.98
CA GLU A 44 4.25 22.13 13.82
C GLU A 44 3.20 22.51 12.78
N SER A 45 3.16 21.87 11.62
CA SER A 45 2.20 22.17 10.55
C SER A 45 0.77 21.93 10.98
N TYR A 46 0.52 20.95 11.83
CA TYR A 46 -0.79 20.76 12.41
C TYR A 46 -1.21 21.91 13.31
N ARG A 47 -0.28 22.52 14.04
CA ARG A 47 -0.54 23.75 14.84
C ARG A 47 -1.01 24.92 13.97
N ALA A 48 -0.45 25.05 12.77
CA ALA A 48 -0.84 26.07 11.80
C ALA A 48 -2.20 25.77 11.13
N TYR A 49 -2.49 24.49 10.83
CA TYR A 49 -3.71 24.07 10.16
C TYR A 49 -4.95 24.09 11.07
N ALA A 50 -4.77 23.84 12.36
CA ALA A 50 -5.83 23.91 13.37
C ALA A 50 -6.19 25.36 13.78
N GLY A 51 -5.62 26.38 13.12
CA GLY A 51 -5.95 27.80 13.29
C GLY A 51 -5.71 28.28 14.72
N ASP A 52 -4.50 28.17 15.23
CA ASP A 52 -3.92 28.73 16.46
C ASP A 52 -4.90 29.07 17.61
N LYS A 53 -5.90 28.25 17.83
CA LYS A 53 -6.70 28.27 19.06
C LYS A 53 -5.98 27.40 20.07
N LYS A 54 -5.41 28.02 21.06
CA LYS A 54 -4.48 27.50 22.08
C LYS A 54 -4.86 26.20 22.82
N ASN A 55 -5.97 25.53 22.51
CA ASN A 55 -6.48 24.42 23.35
C ASN A 55 -6.87 23.12 22.62
N ASP A 56 -6.93 23.07 21.28
CA ASP A 56 -7.33 21.83 20.57
C ASP A 56 -6.16 21.23 19.79
N LYS A 57 -5.14 20.77 20.53
CA LYS A 57 -4.01 20.04 19.91
C LYS A 57 -4.40 18.59 19.74
N ILE A 58 -4.49 18.10 18.50
CA ILE A 58 -4.39 16.66 18.31
C ILE A 58 -2.99 16.23 18.69
N PRO A 59 -2.82 15.36 19.69
CA PRO A 59 -1.51 14.84 20.03
C PRO A 59 -0.99 14.00 18.88
N PHE A 60 -0.02 14.53 18.12
CA PHE A 60 0.77 13.78 17.16
C PHE A 60 2.07 13.37 17.85
N SER A 61 2.42 12.09 17.73
CA SER A 61 3.68 11.58 18.27
C SER A 61 4.26 10.51 17.36
N ALA A 62 5.49 10.73 16.91
CA ALA A 62 6.25 9.74 16.15
C ALA A 62 7.36 9.12 17.02
N TYR A 63 7.51 7.80 16.96
CA TYR A 63 8.44 7.04 17.79
C TYR A 63 9.37 6.18 16.94
N ILE A 64 10.64 6.15 17.29
CA ILE A 64 11.54 5.11 16.80
C ILE A 64 11.06 3.78 17.39
N GLY A 65 10.72 2.81 16.54
CA GLY A 65 10.27 1.51 17.02
C GLY A 65 10.26 0.46 15.93
N ASP A 66 10.53 -0.76 16.34
CA ASP A 66 10.54 -1.93 15.47
C ASP A 66 9.34 -2.82 15.79
N ILE A 67 8.61 -3.25 14.76
CA ILE A 67 7.47 -4.17 14.92
C ILE A 67 7.91 -5.58 15.36
N ARG A 68 9.20 -5.87 15.32
CA ARG A 68 9.79 -7.09 15.89
C ARG A 68 9.91 -7.06 17.41
N ASP A 69 9.73 -5.88 18.04
CA ASP A 69 9.72 -5.69 19.49
C ASP A 69 8.28 -5.72 20.03
N PRO A 70 7.81 -6.87 20.58
CA PRO A 70 6.44 -7.02 21.07
C PRO A 70 6.13 -6.14 22.29
N ASP A 71 7.12 -5.93 23.18
CA ASP A 71 6.93 -5.15 24.40
C ASP A 71 6.72 -3.67 24.06
N LYS A 72 7.49 -3.15 23.12
CA LYS A 72 7.33 -1.78 22.66
C LYS A 72 5.98 -1.56 21.97
N LEU A 73 5.58 -2.49 21.09
CA LEU A 73 4.27 -2.46 20.45
C LEU A 73 3.14 -2.45 21.47
N ASN A 74 3.20 -3.34 22.46
CA ASN A 74 2.19 -3.43 23.52
C ASN A 74 2.04 -2.09 24.26
N ARG A 75 3.15 -1.50 24.70
CA ARG A 75 3.12 -0.18 25.38
C ARG A 75 2.60 0.95 24.48
N LYS A 76 2.88 0.90 23.18
CA LYS A 76 2.48 1.98 22.25
C LYS A 76 1.06 1.82 21.69
N MET A 77 0.44 0.66 21.85
CA MET A 77 -0.97 0.42 21.47
C MET A 77 -1.97 0.71 22.58
N ASP A 78 -1.51 0.98 23.81
CA ASP A 78 -2.42 1.31 24.91
C ASP A 78 -3.28 2.53 24.58
N GLY A 79 -4.61 2.38 24.68
CA GLY A 79 -5.60 3.41 24.35
C GLY A 79 -5.82 3.66 22.84
N ILE A 80 -5.27 2.86 21.93
CA ILE A 80 -5.45 2.99 20.48
C ILE A 80 -6.70 2.24 20.02
N ASP A 81 -7.55 2.91 19.25
CA ASP A 81 -8.73 2.32 18.62
C ASP A 81 -8.43 1.63 17.28
N ILE A 82 -7.57 2.23 16.44
CA ILE A 82 -7.31 1.77 15.07
C ILE A 82 -5.81 1.69 14.80
N VAL A 83 -5.37 0.57 14.23
CA VAL A 83 -3.99 0.36 13.77
C VAL A 83 -3.95 0.20 12.26
N PHE A 84 -3.19 1.05 11.59
CA PHE A 84 -2.82 0.92 10.18
C PHE A 84 -1.41 0.33 10.11
N HIS A 85 -1.31 -0.92 9.72
CA HIS A 85 -0.03 -1.63 9.65
C HIS A 85 0.55 -1.57 8.24
N ALA A 86 1.42 -0.58 7.99
CA ALA A 86 2.11 -0.39 6.71
C ALA A 86 3.62 -0.71 6.77
N ALA A 87 4.17 -1.03 7.94
CA ALA A 87 5.56 -1.44 8.08
C ALA A 87 5.81 -2.80 7.42
N ALA A 88 6.78 -2.88 6.51
CA ALA A 88 7.20 -4.12 5.86
C ALA A 88 8.52 -3.94 5.10
N LEU A 89 9.24 -5.03 4.87
CA LEU A 89 10.24 -5.12 3.84
C LEU A 89 9.54 -5.35 2.49
N LYS A 90 9.72 -4.44 1.53
CA LYS A 90 8.97 -4.44 0.25
C LYS A 90 9.80 -4.69 -1.01
N HIS A 91 11.12 -4.63 -0.90
CA HIS A 91 12.01 -4.80 -2.05
C HIS A 91 12.28 -6.28 -2.30
N VAL A 92 11.78 -6.80 -3.43
CA VAL A 92 11.87 -8.23 -3.80
C VAL A 92 13.33 -8.72 -3.71
N ILE A 93 14.26 -8.04 -4.39
CA ILE A 93 15.68 -8.44 -4.44
C ILE A 93 16.32 -8.49 -3.03
N LEU A 94 15.97 -7.55 -2.15
CA LEU A 94 16.51 -7.53 -0.79
C LEU A 94 15.92 -8.65 0.07
N CYS A 95 14.63 -8.95 -0.09
CA CYS A 95 14.01 -10.08 0.61
C CYS A 95 14.56 -11.43 0.14
N GLU A 96 14.89 -11.59 -1.16
CA GLU A 96 15.58 -12.79 -1.66
C GLU A 96 16.98 -12.95 -1.07
N LYS A 97 17.71 -11.85 -0.88
CA LYS A 97 19.04 -11.87 -0.23
C LYS A 97 18.98 -12.08 1.27
N SER A 98 17.91 -11.64 1.92
CA SER A 98 17.74 -11.68 3.38
C SER A 98 16.36 -12.26 3.76
N PRO A 99 16.07 -13.54 3.45
CA PRO A 99 14.76 -14.14 3.67
C PRO A 99 14.37 -14.22 5.15
N PHE A 100 15.33 -14.42 6.04
CA PHE A 100 15.08 -14.42 7.48
C PHE A 100 14.60 -13.07 8.00
N ASP A 101 15.13 -11.95 7.49
CA ASP A 101 14.67 -10.62 7.85
C ASP A 101 13.24 -10.38 7.34
N ALA A 102 12.91 -10.91 6.15
CA ALA A 102 11.54 -10.87 5.62
C ALA A 102 10.57 -11.66 6.52
N VAL A 103 10.95 -12.85 6.99
CA VAL A 103 10.17 -13.64 7.96
C VAL A 103 9.99 -12.87 9.27
N GLN A 104 11.06 -12.35 9.85
CA GLN A 104 11.01 -11.62 11.11
C GLN A 104 10.15 -10.37 11.04
N THR A 105 10.24 -9.62 9.94
CA THR A 105 9.52 -8.36 9.78
C THR A 105 8.09 -8.58 9.28
N ASN A 106 7.93 -9.28 8.14
CA ASN A 106 6.64 -9.35 7.44
C ASN A 106 5.71 -10.44 8.01
N ILE A 107 6.23 -11.42 8.76
CA ILE A 107 5.43 -12.50 9.35
C ILE A 107 5.39 -12.36 10.87
N MET A 108 6.54 -12.40 11.54
CA MET A 108 6.59 -12.31 13.00
C MET A 108 6.19 -10.92 13.50
N GLY A 109 6.54 -9.85 12.75
CA GLY A 109 6.05 -8.50 13.00
C GLY A 109 4.53 -8.41 12.95
N VAL A 110 3.88 -9.03 11.94
CA VAL A 110 2.41 -9.10 11.85
C VAL A 110 1.83 -9.84 13.08
N LYS A 111 2.41 -10.98 13.46
CA LYS A 111 2.01 -11.70 14.67
C LYS A 111 2.10 -10.80 15.92
N ASN A 112 3.16 -10.02 16.06
CA ASN A 112 3.33 -9.11 17.20
C ASN A 112 2.26 -8.00 17.20
N ILE A 113 1.92 -7.46 16.01
CA ILE A 113 0.83 -6.48 15.85
C ILE A 113 -0.51 -7.09 16.29
N ILE A 114 -0.83 -8.31 15.84
CA ILE A 114 -2.06 -9.02 16.24
C ILE A 114 -2.11 -9.17 17.77
N ASN A 115 -1.06 -9.69 18.37
CA ASN A 115 -1.00 -9.93 19.82
C ASN A 115 -1.15 -8.62 20.62
N ALA A 116 -0.42 -7.56 20.24
CA ALA A 116 -0.51 -6.26 20.90
C ALA A 116 -1.91 -5.63 20.75
N ALA A 117 -2.52 -5.76 19.58
CA ALA A 117 -3.87 -5.26 19.31
C ALA A 117 -4.94 -5.96 20.17
N LEU A 118 -4.84 -7.29 20.30
CA LEU A 118 -5.77 -8.07 21.14
C LEU A 118 -5.60 -7.76 22.64
N LEU A 119 -4.37 -7.62 23.11
CA LEU A 119 -4.08 -7.26 24.50
C LEU A 119 -4.62 -5.87 24.86
N ASN A 120 -4.52 -4.91 23.94
CA ASN A 120 -4.96 -3.52 24.14
C ASN A 120 -6.40 -3.27 23.67
N LYS A 121 -7.14 -4.30 23.24
CA LYS A 121 -8.54 -4.21 22.80
C LYS A 121 -8.74 -3.21 21.66
N VAL A 122 -7.77 -3.13 20.74
CA VAL A 122 -7.87 -2.31 19.53
C VAL A 122 -9.11 -2.72 18.75
N LYS A 123 -9.88 -1.75 18.25
CA LYS A 123 -11.13 -2.02 17.53
C LYS A 123 -10.88 -2.53 16.11
N HIS A 124 -9.94 -1.91 15.39
CA HIS A 124 -9.63 -2.27 14.01
C HIS A 124 -8.12 -2.35 13.78
N VAL A 125 -7.69 -3.39 13.07
CA VAL A 125 -6.33 -3.52 12.53
C VAL A 125 -6.45 -3.72 11.03
N LEU A 126 -5.89 -2.80 10.25
CA LEU A 126 -5.79 -2.92 8.81
C LEU A 126 -4.36 -3.18 8.41
N PHE A 127 -4.14 -4.26 7.67
CA PHE A 127 -2.85 -4.66 7.11
C PHE A 127 -2.74 -4.27 5.64
N THR A 128 -1.68 -3.56 5.27
CA THR A 128 -1.41 -3.25 3.87
C THR A 128 -0.67 -4.40 3.21
N SER A 129 -1.32 -5.05 2.26
CA SER A 129 -0.74 -6.10 1.42
C SER A 129 -0.43 -5.59 0.00
N SER A 130 -0.30 -6.46 -0.97
CA SER A 130 0.18 -6.16 -2.31
C SER A 130 -0.35 -7.19 -3.32
N ASP A 131 -0.37 -6.80 -4.60
CA ASP A 131 -0.52 -7.67 -5.76
C ASP A 131 0.43 -8.88 -5.71
N LYS A 132 1.62 -8.71 -5.18
CA LYS A 132 2.65 -9.77 -5.07
C LYS A 132 2.33 -10.85 -4.04
N ALA A 133 1.30 -10.67 -3.22
CA ALA A 133 0.76 -11.71 -2.34
C ALA A 133 -0.11 -12.74 -3.08
N VAL A 134 -0.58 -12.40 -4.30
CA VAL A 134 -1.37 -13.30 -5.14
C VAL A 134 -0.43 -14.15 -6.00
N ASN A 135 -0.58 -15.48 -5.96
CA ASN A 135 0.31 -16.42 -6.67
C ASN A 135 1.80 -16.03 -6.54
N PRO A 136 2.35 -15.94 -5.32
CA PRO A 136 3.66 -15.31 -5.07
C PRO A 136 4.80 -16.12 -5.71
N THR A 137 5.72 -15.39 -6.37
CA THR A 137 6.94 -15.95 -6.99
C THR A 137 8.21 -15.51 -6.27
N SER A 138 8.08 -14.85 -5.12
CA SER A 138 9.19 -14.29 -4.36
C SER A 138 8.98 -14.41 -2.85
N VAL A 139 10.08 -14.37 -2.10
CA VAL A 139 10.07 -14.35 -0.62
C VAL A 139 9.20 -13.20 -0.10
N MET A 140 9.31 -12.03 -0.70
CA MET A 140 8.50 -10.86 -0.31
C MET A 140 7.02 -11.13 -0.51
N GLY A 141 6.60 -11.62 -1.67
CA GLY A 141 5.20 -11.95 -1.97
C GLY A 141 4.66 -13.03 -1.04
N THR A 142 5.43 -14.12 -0.84
CA THR A 142 5.07 -15.20 0.10
C THR A 142 4.90 -14.69 1.53
N SER A 143 5.79 -13.80 1.99
CA SER A 143 5.70 -13.21 3.33
C SER A 143 4.45 -12.32 3.49
N LYS A 144 4.06 -11.58 2.45
CA LYS A 144 2.83 -10.78 2.43
C LYS A 144 1.58 -11.66 2.45
N LEU A 145 1.55 -12.74 1.65
CA LEU A 145 0.45 -13.71 1.68
C LEU A 145 0.30 -14.33 3.07
N MET A 146 1.40 -14.74 3.70
CA MET A 146 1.34 -15.26 5.07
C MET A 146 0.82 -14.21 6.05
N GLY A 147 1.21 -12.94 5.91
CA GLY A 147 0.66 -11.84 6.69
C GLY A 147 -0.86 -11.70 6.54
N GLU A 148 -1.39 -11.76 5.32
CA GLU A 148 -2.85 -11.75 5.07
C GLU A 148 -3.55 -12.93 5.78
N ARG A 149 -2.97 -14.14 5.69
CA ARG A 149 -3.54 -15.33 6.34
C ARG A 149 -3.56 -15.21 7.86
N LEU A 150 -2.51 -14.65 8.47
CA LEU A 150 -2.46 -14.38 9.91
C LEU A 150 -3.51 -13.34 10.32
N ILE A 151 -3.66 -12.27 9.57
CA ILE A 151 -4.66 -11.21 9.81
C ILE A 151 -6.08 -11.79 9.70
N SER A 152 -6.39 -12.54 8.64
CA SER A 152 -7.70 -13.19 8.51
C SER A 152 -7.96 -14.15 9.68
N ALA A 153 -7.01 -15.02 10.01
CA ALA A 153 -7.16 -16.00 11.10
C ALA A 153 -7.33 -15.35 12.48
N ALA A 154 -6.80 -14.12 12.68
CA ALA A 154 -6.92 -13.42 13.95
C ALA A 154 -8.37 -13.12 14.36
N ASN A 155 -9.30 -13.03 13.40
CA ASN A 155 -10.72 -12.80 13.67
C ASN A 155 -11.40 -14.01 14.36
N SER A 156 -10.93 -15.23 14.11
CA SER A 156 -11.49 -16.46 14.67
C SER A 156 -10.83 -16.92 15.98
N LEU A 157 -9.86 -16.17 16.50
CA LEU A 157 -9.20 -16.54 17.76
C LEU A 157 -10.18 -16.46 18.93
N LYS A 158 -10.28 -17.55 19.73
CA LYS A 158 -11.23 -17.66 20.86
C LYS A 158 -11.12 -16.52 21.90
N PHE A 159 -9.98 -15.88 22.00
CA PHE A 159 -9.74 -14.74 22.91
C PHE A 159 -9.93 -13.39 22.22
N ASN A 160 -10.16 -13.37 20.90
CA ASN A 160 -10.59 -12.15 20.22
C ASN A 160 -12.06 -11.85 20.58
N ARG A 161 -12.29 -10.73 21.22
CA ARG A 161 -13.63 -10.35 21.67
C ARG A 161 -14.31 -9.35 20.75
N ASN A 162 -13.56 -8.40 20.19
CA ASN A 162 -14.14 -7.29 19.43
C ASN A 162 -13.17 -6.67 18.41
N THR A 163 -11.95 -7.16 18.26
CA THR A 163 -11.01 -6.60 17.29
C THR A 163 -11.30 -7.12 15.90
N ILE A 164 -11.52 -6.22 14.96
CA ILE A 164 -11.69 -6.51 13.54
C ILE A 164 -10.33 -6.44 12.83
N PHE A 165 -9.92 -7.52 12.20
CA PHE A 165 -8.71 -7.59 11.42
C PHE A 165 -9.05 -7.70 9.92
N THR A 166 -8.49 -6.84 9.10
CA THR A 166 -8.70 -6.84 7.64
C THR A 166 -7.43 -6.48 6.89
N SER A 167 -7.40 -6.78 5.59
CA SER A 167 -6.26 -6.50 4.72
C SER A 167 -6.69 -5.71 3.49
N THR A 168 -5.73 -4.99 2.86
CA THR A 168 -5.91 -4.38 1.54
C THR A 168 -4.80 -4.81 0.61
N ARG A 169 -5.12 -5.12 -0.65
CA ARG A 169 -4.13 -5.35 -1.72
C ARG A 169 -4.04 -4.13 -2.61
N PHE A 170 -2.82 -3.65 -2.80
CA PHE A 170 -2.50 -2.57 -3.73
C PHE A 170 -1.84 -3.09 -4.99
N GLY A 171 -2.06 -2.37 -6.09
CA GLY A 171 -1.18 -2.42 -7.25
C GLY A 171 0.07 -1.55 -7.05
N ASN A 172 0.65 -1.11 -8.15
CA ASN A 172 1.83 -0.26 -8.10
C ASN A 172 1.44 1.18 -7.74
N VAL A 173 1.91 1.64 -6.59
CA VAL A 173 1.72 3.05 -6.19
C VAL A 173 2.73 3.91 -6.93
N ILE A 174 2.22 4.74 -7.87
CA ILE A 174 3.04 5.64 -8.71
C ILE A 174 3.79 6.64 -7.84
N GLY A 175 5.07 6.88 -8.14
CA GLY A 175 5.91 7.81 -7.40
C GLY A 175 6.41 7.29 -6.05
N SER A 176 6.04 6.06 -5.65
CA SER A 176 6.56 5.49 -4.40
C SER A 176 8.08 5.25 -4.48
N ARG A 177 8.77 5.43 -3.35
CA ARG A 177 10.24 5.26 -3.28
C ARG A 177 10.68 3.91 -3.83
N GLY A 178 11.65 3.94 -4.76
CA GLY A 178 12.21 2.73 -5.41
C GLY A 178 11.30 2.08 -6.45
N SER A 179 10.17 2.70 -6.82
CA SER A 179 9.32 2.23 -7.93
C SER A 179 9.86 2.68 -9.30
N VAL A 180 9.22 2.19 -10.37
CA VAL A 180 9.66 2.41 -11.75
C VAL A 180 9.66 3.89 -12.15
N VAL A 181 8.69 4.69 -11.72
CA VAL A 181 8.54 6.09 -12.13
C VAL A 181 9.68 6.99 -11.62
N PRO A 182 10.10 6.97 -10.34
CA PRO A 182 11.31 7.64 -9.89
C PRO A 182 12.60 7.16 -10.59
N ILE A 183 12.68 5.87 -10.95
CA ILE A 183 13.84 5.36 -11.69
C ILE A 183 13.87 5.95 -13.09
N PHE A 184 12.75 5.95 -13.82
CA PHE A 184 12.64 6.55 -15.14
C PHE A 184 12.96 8.04 -15.13
N TYR A 185 12.42 8.77 -14.14
CA TYR A 185 12.71 10.20 -13.96
C TYR A 185 14.20 10.47 -13.85
N ARG A 186 14.94 9.75 -12.99
CA ARG A 186 16.40 9.90 -12.85
C ARG A 186 17.16 9.52 -14.11
N GLN A 187 16.73 8.45 -14.81
CA GLN A 187 17.37 8.06 -16.07
C GLN A 187 17.19 9.12 -17.16
N ILE A 188 16.00 9.71 -17.28
CA ILE A 188 15.74 10.79 -18.25
C ILE A 188 16.54 12.05 -17.87
N ARG A 189 16.54 12.43 -16.58
CA ARG A 189 17.33 13.56 -16.07
C ARG A 189 18.82 13.46 -16.44
N ASN A 190 19.34 12.22 -16.52
CA ASN A 190 20.74 11.95 -16.90
C ASN A 190 20.94 11.73 -18.41
N GLY A 191 19.95 12.03 -19.26
CA GLY A 191 20.03 11.88 -20.73
C GLY A 191 19.80 10.46 -21.24
N GLY A 192 19.29 9.54 -20.43
CA GLY A 192 18.99 8.14 -20.77
C GLY A 192 20.19 7.20 -20.75
N PRO A 193 20.07 5.96 -21.28
CA PRO A 193 18.85 5.37 -21.79
C PRO A 193 17.86 5.05 -20.65
N LEU A 194 16.55 5.03 -20.97
CA LEU A 194 15.52 4.53 -20.09
C LEU A 194 15.46 3.01 -20.20
N THR A 195 15.51 2.29 -19.06
CA THR A 195 15.58 0.82 -19.05
C THR A 195 14.27 0.21 -18.60
N ILE A 196 13.75 -0.72 -19.41
CA ILE A 196 12.60 -1.56 -19.07
C ILE A 196 13.00 -3.04 -19.05
N THR A 197 12.30 -3.85 -18.28
CA THR A 197 12.62 -5.27 -18.17
C THR A 197 12.00 -6.11 -19.28
N ASP A 198 10.78 -5.81 -19.70
CA ASP A 198 10.10 -6.44 -20.85
C ASP A 198 9.00 -5.51 -21.38
N ASN A 199 8.90 -5.40 -22.70
CA ASN A 199 7.91 -4.56 -23.39
C ASN A 199 6.45 -4.97 -23.16
N ARG A 200 6.21 -6.24 -22.81
CA ARG A 200 4.88 -6.83 -22.62
C ARG A 200 4.31 -6.61 -21.22
N MET A 201 5.13 -6.10 -20.28
CA MET A 201 4.73 -5.97 -18.89
C MET A 201 3.57 -5.01 -18.71
N THR A 202 2.54 -5.48 -18.00
CA THR A 202 1.40 -4.67 -17.55
C THR A 202 1.37 -4.57 -16.03
N ARG A 203 0.87 -3.45 -15.52
CA ARG A 203 0.77 -3.19 -14.08
C ARG A 203 -0.54 -2.50 -13.75
N PHE A 204 -1.17 -2.93 -12.65
CA PHE A 204 -2.15 -2.12 -11.97
C PHE A 204 -1.48 -0.92 -11.34
N VAL A 205 -2.05 0.26 -11.52
CA VAL A 205 -1.45 1.50 -11.02
C VAL A 205 -2.46 2.33 -10.24
N MET A 206 -1.97 3.05 -9.25
CA MET A 206 -2.74 4.00 -8.47
C MET A 206 -1.84 5.12 -7.94
N THR A 207 -2.43 6.26 -7.61
CA THR A 207 -1.70 7.32 -6.91
C THR A 207 -1.54 6.98 -5.42
N ILE A 208 -0.67 7.73 -4.74
CA ILE A 208 -0.48 7.58 -3.30
C ILE A 208 -1.78 7.92 -2.56
N GLU A 209 -2.46 8.97 -2.98
CA GLU A 209 -3.73 9.44 -2.41
C GLU A 209 -4.85 8.39 -2.59
N GLU A 210 -4.94 7.77 -3.78
CA GLU A 210 -5.90 6.69 -4.04
C GLU A 210 -5.64 5.48 -3.15
N SER A 211 -4.36 5.13 -2.93
CA SER A 211 -4.00 4.01 -2.06
C SER A 211 -4.43 4.22 -0.61
N VAL A 212 -4.30 5.44 -0.11
CA VAL A 212 -4.73 5.77 1.26
C VAL A 212 -6.26 5.85 1.36
N LYS A 213 -6.95 6.38 0.34
CA LYS A 213 -8.42 6.34 0.31
C LYS A 213 -8.96 4.90 0.38
N LEU A 214 -8.33 3.95 -0.34
CA LEU A 214 -8.68 2.54 -0.21
C LEU A 214 -8.51 2.04 1.23
N VAL A 215 -7.37 2.35 1.86
CA VAL A 215 -7.09 1.94 3.26
C VAL A 215 -8.15 2.46 4.21
N LEU A 216 -8.47 3.75 4.14
CA LEU A 216 -9.47 4.37 5.02
C LEU A 216 -10.87 3.80 4.76
N LYS A 217 -11.27 3.66 3.49
CA LYS A 217 -12.57 3.07 3.13
C LYS A 217 -12.67 1.60 3.57
N SER A 218 -11.58 0.85 3.51
CA SER A 218 -11.56 -0.55 3.98
C SER A 218 -11.81 -0.67 5.48
N VAL A 219 -11.30 0.25 6.30
CA VAL A 219 -11.59 0.25 7.76
C VAL A 219 -13.06 0.54 8.03
N GLU A 220 -13.68 1.44 7.26
CA GLU A 220 -15.12 1.75 7.41
C GLU A 220 -16.01 0.55 7.05
N LEU A 221 -15.62 -0.21 6.02
CA LEU A 221 -16.40 -1.33 5.50
C LEU A 221 -16.11 -2.65 6.24
N ALA A 222 -14.96 -2.78 6.90
CA ALA A 222 -14.46 -4.02 7.49
C ALA A 222 -15.48 -4.70 8.40
N LYS A 223 -15.66 -6.01 8.18
CA LYS A 223 -16.46 -6.90 9.01
C LYS A 223 -15.58 -7.91 9.76
N GLY A 224 -14.45 -8.29 9.18
CA GLY A 224 -13.43 -9.16 9.75
C GLY A 224 -12.99 -10.28 8.81
N GLY A 225 -11.69 -10.37 8.57
CA GLY A 225 -11.06 -11.44 7.78
C GLY A 225 -11.01 -11.21 6.27
N GLU A 226 -11.76 -10.26 5.74
CA GLU A 226 -11.76 -9.94 4.32
C GLU A 226 -10.49 -9.25 3.84
N VAL A 227 -10.22 -9.39 2.55
CA VAL A 227 -9.17 -8.65 1.83
C VAL A 227 -9.84 -7.72 0.83
N PHE A 228 -9.66 -6.42 1.00
CA PHE A 228 -10.17 -5.42 0.06
C PHE A 228 -9.18 -5.18 -1.08
N VAL A 229 -9.70 -5.12 -2.31
CA VAL A 229 -8.95 -4.85 -3.54
C VAL A 229 -9.65 -3.72 -4.27
N THR A 230 -8.97 -2.60 -4.56
CA THR A 230 -9.58 -1.52 -5.34
C THR A 230 -9.53 -1.83 -6.84
N LYS A 231 -10.53 -1.34 -7.58
CA LYS A 231 -10.51 -1.33 -9.05
C LYS A 231 -9.52 -0.27 -9.51
N MET A 232 -8.54 -0.64 -10.33
CA MET A 232 -7.43 0.22 -10.74
C MET A 232 -7.24 0.20 -12.25
N PRO A 233 -6.79 1.30 -12.85
CA PRO A 233 -6.36 1.29 -14.25
C PRO A 233 -5.10 0.43 -14.43
N VAL A 234 -4.94 -0.11 -15.65
CA VAL A 234 -3.78 -0.87 -16.08
C VAL A 234 -2.94 -0.07 -17.06
N MET A 235 -1.63 -0.06 -16.87
CA MET A 235 -0.67 0.55 -17.78
C MET A 235 0.32 -0.49 -18.31
N GLN A 236 0.65 -0.39 -19.60
CA GLN A 236 1.80 -1.09 -20.16
C GLN A 236 3.08 -0.29 -19.85
N ILE A 237 4.11 -0.97 -19.37
CA ILE A 237 5.36 -0.30 -18.92
C ILE A 237 6.07 0.42 -20.05
N LYS A 238 5.97 -0.09 -21.29
CA LYS A 238 6.51 0.56 -22.48
C LYS A 238 5.84 1.92 -22.75
N ASP A 239 4.50 1.99 -22.67
CA ASP A 239 3.76 3.21 -22.92
C ASP A 239 3.98 4.23 -21.79
N LEU A 240 4.06 3.75 -20.54
CA LEU A 240 4.47 4.56 -19.40
C LEU A 240 5.87 5.17 -19.62
N ALA A 241 6.83 4.37 -20.12
CA ALA A 241 8.17 4.86 -20.41
C ALA A 241 8.16 5.98 -21.47
N GLN A 242 7.37 5.81 -22.54
CA GLN A 242 7.26 6.83 -23.58
C GLN A 242 6.61 8.13 -23.07
N VAL A 243 5.52 8.02 -22.31
CA VAL A 243 4.88 9.20 -21.68
C VAL A 243 5.86 9.93 -20.75
N MET A 244 6.64 9.20 -19.96
CA MET A 244 7.66 9.79 -19.11
C MET A 244 8.75 10.53 -19.90
N ILE A 245 9.21 9.94 -21.00
CA ILE A 245 10.19 10.60 -21.88
C ILE A 245 9.62 11.92 -22.40
N ASP A 246 8.40 11.92 -22.91
CA ASP A 246 7.78 13.09 -23.55
C ASP A 246 7.47 14.21 -22.55
N LEU A 247 7.11 13.87 -21.31
CA LEU A 247 6.80 14.85 -20.27
C LEU A 247 8.04 15.39 -19.54
N VAL A 248 9.07 14.56 -19.38
CA VAL A 248 10.21 14.88 -18.50
C VAL A 248 11.43 15.39 -19.28
N SER A 249 11.76 14.81 -20.46
CA SER A 249 12.99 15.17 -21.17
C SER A 249 13.09 16.67 -21.54
N PRO A 250 12.01 17.36 -21.95
CA PRO A 250 12.08 18.79 -22.24
C PRO A 250 12.44 19.65 -21.01
N ARG A 251 12.07 19.21 -19.81
CA ARG A 251 12.37 19.90 -18.55
C ARG A 251 13.89 19.97 -18.27
N PHE A 252 14.65 19.03 -18.84
CA PHE A 252 16.11 18.95 -18.73
C PHE A 252 16.85 19.32 -20.02
N GLY A 253 16.14 19.91 -21.01
CA GLY A 253 16.73 20.35 -22.27
C GLY A 253 17.06 19.23 -23.27
N PHE A 254 16.53 18.03 -23.06
CA PHE A 254 16.67 16.91 -23.98
C PHE A 254 15.50 16.84 -24.97
N GLN A 255 15.80 16.45 -26.20
CA GLN A 255 14.78 16.11 -27.20
C GLN A 255 14.26 14.69 -26.91
N PRO A 256 12.93 14.47 -26.84
CA PRO A 256 12.34 13.15 -26.53
C PRO A 256 12.87 12.04 -27.43
N GLU A 257 13.04 12.30 -28.73
CA GLU A 257 13.47 11.34 -29.74
C GLU A 257 14.91 10.83 -29.54
N LYS A 258 15.72 11.56 -28.74
CA LYS A 258 17.10 11.17 -28.41
C LYS A 258 17.19 10.23 -27.23
N ILE A 259 16.16 10.17 -26.37
CA ILE A 259 16.11 9.25 -25.23
C ILE A 259 15.64 7.88 -25.69
N LYS A 260 16.56 6.91 -25.71
CA LYS A 260 16.26 5.53 -26.13
C LYS A 260 15.70 4.71 -24.98
N ILE A 261 14.72 3.86 -25.27
CA ILE A 261 14.27 2.79 -24.38
C ILE A 261 15.11 1.54 -24.66
N LYS A 262 15.69 0.97 -23.60
CA LYS A 262 16.51 -0.26 -23.65
C LYS A 262 15.84 -1.36 -22.84
N GLU A 263 15.57 -2.49 -23.47
CA GLU A 263 15.12 -3.70 -22.79
C GLU A 263 16.31 -4.43 -22.16
N ILE A 264 16.21 -4.78 -20.86
CA ILE A 264 17.31 -5.39 -20.09
C ILE A 264 17.02 -6.82 -19.63
N GLY A 265 15.83 -7.38 -19.94
CA GLY A 265 15.40 -8.71 -19.54
C GLY A 265 14.71 -8.74 -18.17
N ILE A 266 13.86 -9.75 -17.99
CA ILE A 266 13.08 -9.98 -16.79
C ILE A 266 14.01 -10.38 -15.63
N LYS A 267 13.82 -9.78 -14.47
CA LYS A 267 14.55 -10.11 -13.24
C LYS A 267 13.86 -11.26 -12.49
N ALA A 268 14.64 -12.01 -11.73
CA ALA A 268 14.10 -13.07 -10.87
C ALA A 268 13.03 -12.51 -9.93
N GLY A 269 11.87 -13.19 -9.85
CA GLY A 269 10.73 -12.78 -9.04
C GLY A 269 9.81 -11.70 -9.66
N GLU A 270 10.12 -11.21 -10.87
CA GLU A 270 9.20 -10.33 -11.63
C GLU A 270 8.22 -11.14 -12.48
N LYS A 271 6.97 -10.69 -12.53
CA LYS A 271 5.92 -11.24 -13.40
C LYS A 271 5.70 -10.34 -14.61
N LEU A 272 5.27 -10.92 -15.74
CA LEU A 272 4.84 -10.15 -16.92
C LEU A 272 3.58 -9.31 -16.65
N TYR A 273 2.67 -9.85 -15.86
CA TYR A 273 1.44 -9.21 -15.42
C TYR A 273 1.23 -9.43 -13.92
N GLU A 274 0.42 -8.61 -13.30
CA GLU A 274 0.10 -8.72 -11.88
C GLU A 274 -1.34 -9.18 -11.68
N GLU A 275 -1.55 -9.97 -10.64
CA GLU A 275 -2.83 -10.50 -10.22
C GLU A 275 -3.19 -9.91 -8.86
N LEU A 276 -4.42 -9.47 -8.69
CA LEU A 276 -4.94 -8.98 -7.43
C LEU A 276 -5.93 -9.95 -6.80
N MET A 277 -6.31 -10.99 -7.55
CA MET A 277 -7.23 -12.03 -7.12
C MET A 277 -6.92 -13.33 -7.88
N THR A 278 -7.01 -14.47 -7.20
CA THR A 278 -6.89 -15.80 -7.80
C THR A 278 -8.23 -16.29 -8.33
N ASP A 279 -8.23 -17.35 -9.17
CA ASP A 279 -9.46 -18.02 -9.62
C ASP A 279 -10.27 -18.56 -8.43
N GLU A 280 -9.63 -19.12 -7.39
CA GLU A 280 -10.31 -19.60 -6.19
C GLU A 280 -11.01 -18.46 -5.44
N GLU A 281 -10.37 -17.31 -5.35
CA GLU A 281 -10.92 -16.15 -4.65
C GLU A 281 -12.16 -15.56 -5.34
N THR A 282 -12.36 -15.76 -6.66
CA THR A 282 -13.57 -15.29 -7.37
C THR A 282 -14.85 -15.82 -6.76
N THR A 283 -14.85 -17.08 -6.34
CA THR A 283 -16.04 -17.78 -5.79
C THR A 283 -16.55 -17.18 -4.48
N ARG A 284 -15.71 -16.44 -3.78
CA ARG A 284 -16.00 -15.84 -2.48
C ARG A 284 -15.79 -14.32 -2.45
N THR A 285 -15.76 -13.69 -3.62
CA THR A 285 -15.58 -12.23 -3.77
C THR A 285 -16.91 -11.55 -3.99
N ILE A 286 -17.15 -10.50 -3.19
CA ILE A 286 -18.26 -9.57 -3.39
C ILE A 286 -17.74 -8.38 -4.19
N GLU A 287 -18.41 -8.05 -5.29
CA GLU A 287 -18.09 -6.88 -6.11
C GLU A 287 -18.84 -5.66 -5.58
N LEU A 288 -18.09 -4.60 -5.27
CA LEU A 288 -18.59 -3.28 -4.92
C LEU A 288 -18.34 -2.32 -6.09
N GLU A 289 -18.89 -1.12 -6.03
CA GLU A 289 -18.76 -0.13 -7.10
C GLU A 289 -17.28 0.16 -7.45
N ASN A 290 -16.45 0.44 -6.44
CA ASN A 290 -15.05 0.85 -6.64
C ASN A 290 -14.02 -0.15 -6.13
N MET A 291 -14.44 -1.29 -5.60
CA MET A 291 -13.55 -2.29 -5.03
C MET A 291 -14.17 -3.69 -5.00
N PHE A 292 -13.36 -4.66 -4.63
CA PHE A 292 -13.78 -6.02 -4.33
C PHE A 292 -13.52 -6.32 -2.84
N ALA A 293 -14.40 -7.11 -2.23
CA ALA A 293 -14.22 -7.67 -0.91
C ALA A 293 -14.09 -9.19 -1.01
N VAL A 294 -12.88 -9.71 -0.86
CA VAL A 294 -12.58 -11.14 -0.88
C VAL A 294 -12.80 -11.67 0.53
N LYS A 295 -13.83 -12.50 0.72
CA LYS A 295 -14.14 -13.12 2.02
C LYS A 295 -13.07 -14.15 2.43
N PRO A 296 -12.96 -14.50 3.74
CA PRO A 296 -12.12 -15.60 4.18
C PRO A 296 -12.49 -16.93 3.50
N ALA A 297 -11.49 -17.83 3.34
CA ALA A 297 -11.66 -19.08 2.61
C ALA A 297 -12.52 -20.13 3.36
N PHE A 298 -12.64 -20.03 4.70
CA PHE A 298 -13.34 -21.01 5.53
C PHE A 298 -14.57 -20.37 6.20
N ASP A 299 -15.70 -20.33 5.50
CA ASP A 299 -16.95 -19.72 6.00
C ASP A 299 -17.38 -20.29 7.35
N CYS A 300 -17.18 -21.59 7.60
CA CYS A 300 -17.55 -22.24 8.86
C CYS A 300 -16.80 -21.72 10.10
N VAL A 301 -15.70 -21.02 9.92
CA VAL A 301 -14.93 -20.38 11.02
C VAL A 301 -15.42 -18.96 11.30
N TYR A 302 -16.21 -18.38 10.35
CA TYR A 302 -16.67 -16.98 10.38
C TYR A 302 -18.21 -16.90 10.27
N GLU A 303 -18.93 -17.93 10.71
CA GLU A 303 -20.40 -18.05 10.59
C GLU A 303 -21.18 -16.86 11.18
N ASP A 304 -20.64 -16.22 12.20
CA ASP A 304 -21.25 -15.06 12.86
C ASP A 304 -21.05 -13.75 12.10
N ILE A 305 -20.23 -13.72 11.03
CA ILE A 305 -19.92 -12.50 10.28
C ILE A 305 -20.80 -12.40 9.04
N LYS A 306 -21.70 -11.41 9.02
CA LYS A 306 -22.50 -11.09 7.83
C LYS A 306 -21.76 -10.10 6.94
N TYR A 307 -21.28 -10.60 5.79
CA TYR A 307 -20.64 -9.77 4.77
C TYR A 307 -21.70 -9.08 3.90
N SER A 308 -22.15 -7.91 4.31
CA SER A 308 -23.09 -7.07 3.57
C SER A 308 -22.54 -5.65 3.48
N TYR A 309 -22.52 -5.10 2.28
CA TYR A 309 -21.92 -3.79 1.98
C TYR A 309 -22.92 -2.91 1.22
N PRO A 310 -22.96 -1.59 1.47
CA PRO A 310 -23.95 -0.69 0.88
C PRO A 310 -23.84 -0.55 -0.65
N GLU A 311 -22.64 -0.69 -1.20
CA GLU A 311 -22.35 -0.46 -2.63
C GLU A 311 -22.16 -1.78 -3.41
N THR A 312 -22.86 -2.86 -3.00
CA THR A 312 -22.74 -4.18 -3.63
C THR A 312 -23.35 -4.17 -5.04
N ILE A 313 -22.55 -4.55 -6.03
CA ILE A 313 -22.98 -4.79 -7.42
C ILE A 313 -23.32 -6.26 -7.63
N SER A 314 -22.43 -7.18 -7.16
CA SER A 314 -22.59 -8.61 -7.29
C SER A 314 -22.06 -9.36 -6.06
N GLN A 315 -22.65 -10.52 -5.76
CA GLN A 315 -22.23 -11.41 -4.68
C GLN A 315 -21.11 -12.38 -5.08
N SER A 316 -20.77 -12.42 -6.37
CA SER A 316 -19.70 -13.23 -6.95
C SER A 316 -19.15 -12.54 -8.20
N ILE A 317 -17.98 -12.96 -8.65
CA ILE A 317 -17.38 -12.54 -9.93
C ILE A 317 -16.97 -13.77 -10.72
N ASP A 318 -17.02 -13.65 -12.06
CA ASP A 318 -16.73 -14.78 -12.96
C ASP A 318 -15.24 -14.91 -13.29
N ASN A 319 -14.49 -13.81 -13.26
CA ASN A 319 -13.08 -13.79 -13.69
C ASN A 319 -12.17 -13.19 -12.60
N PRO A 320 -10.95 -13.72 -12.46
CA PRO A 320 -9.95 -13.13 -11.57
C PRO A 320 -9.54 -11.73 -12.04
N TYR A 321 -9.23 -10.85 -11.11
CA TYR A 321 -8.79 -9.50 -11.40
C TYR A 321 -7.30 -9.47 -11.73
N ASN A 322 -6.97 -9.34 -13.03
CA ASN A 322 -5.65 -9.59 -13.60
C ASN A 322 -5.29 -8.53 -14.64
N SER A 323 -4.09 -7.93 -14.55
CA SER A 323 -3.65 -6.86 -15.46
C SER A 323 -3.38 -7.31 -16.91
N ALA A 324 -3.36 -8.63 -17.19
CA ALA A 324 -3.26 -9.14 -18.55
C ALA A 324 -4.60 -9.13 -19.29
N THR A 325 -5.71 -9.20 -18.56
CA THR A 325 -7.07 -9.31 -19.11
C THR A 325 -7.88 -8.02 -19.02
N GLU A 326 -7.50 -7.13 -18.10
CA GLU A 326 -8.15 -5.84 -17.91
C GLU A 326 -7.81 -4.86 -19.04
N LYS A 327 -8.70 -3.88 -19.26
CA LYS A 327 -8.49 -2.82 -20.25
C LYS A 327 -7.22 -2.01 -19.92
N VAL A 328 -6.25 -2.05 -20.83
CA VAL A 328 -5.01 -1.26 -20.73
C VAL A 328 -5.26 0.17 -21.20
N MET A 329 -4.77 1.15 -20.43
CA MET A 329 -4.78 2.56 -20.83
C MET A 329 -3.88 2.76 -22.04
N ASN A 330 -4.36 3.51 -23.05
CA ASN A 330 -3.53 3.94 -24.16
C ASN A 330 -2.62 5.13 -23.77
N TYR A 331 -1.71 5.50 -24.67
CA TYR A 331 -0.75 6.59 -24.46
C TYR A 331 -1.41 7.90 -23.97
N GLU A 332 -2.49 8.34 -24.63
CA GLU A 332 -3.19 9.59 -24.27
C GLU A 332 -3.89 9.51 -22.91
N GLU A 333 -4.44 8.35 -22.57
CA GLU A 333 -5.05 8.10 -21.26
C GLU A 333 -3.99 8.15 -20.14
N ILE A 334 -2.82 7.54 -20.35
CA ILE A 334 -1.68 7.59 -19.42
C ILE A 334 -1.21 9.04 -19.24
N LYS A 335 -1.00 9.77 -20.33
CA LYS A 335 -0.58 11.16 -20.31
C LYS A 335 -1.56 12.05 -19.55
N LYS A 336 -2.86 11.91 -19.79
CA LYS A 336 -3.92 12.61 -19.05
C LYS A 336 -3.91 12.24 -17.55
N TYR A 337 -3.71 10.97 -17.23
CA TYR A 337 -3.62 10.51 -15.84
C TYR A 337 -2.43 11.16 -15.12
N PHE A 338 -1.27 11.26 -15.76
CA PHE A 338 -0.08 11.90 -15.21
C PHE A 338 -0.30 13.40 -14.96
N ILE A 339 -0.87 14.12 -15.92
CA ILE A 339 -1.15 15.56 -15.82
C ILE A 339 -2.20 15.82 -14.75
N LYS A 340 -3.34 15.09 -14.77
CA LYS A 340 -4.43 15.25 -13.80
C LYS A 340 -3.95 15.07 -12.35
N ASN A 341 -3.07 14.12 -12.11
CA ASN A 341 -2.59 13.79 -10.77
C ASN A 341 -1.27 14.50 -10.39
N GLN A 342 -0.75 15.40 -11.26
CA GLN A 342 0.48 16.17 -11.04
C GLN A 342 1.67 15.28 -10.67
N ILE A 343 1.81 14.12 -11.36
CA ILE A 343 2.76 13.08 -10.96
C ILE A 343 4.21 13.56 -11.11
N ILE A 344 4.53 14.29 -12.17
CA ILE A 344 5.89 14.79 -12.40
C ILE A 344 6.24 15.90 -11.39
N GLU A 345 5.33 16.82 -11.13
CA GLU A 345 5.50 17.91 -10.15
C GLU A 345 5.75 17.35 -8.73
N LYS A 346 4.99 16.34 -8.34
CA LYS A 346 5.19 15.65 -7.05
C LYS A 346 6.53 14.91 -6.96
N LEU A 347 7.01 14.37 -8.08
CA LEU A 347 8.34 13.75 -8.13
C LEU A 347 9.45 14.78 -7.95
N GLU A 348 9.34 15.92 -8.60
CA GLU A 348 10.31 17.03 -8.46
C GLU A 348 10.42 17.49 -7.01
N GLN A 349 9.29 17.76 -6.37
CA GLN A 349 9.22 18.13 -4.94
C GLN A 349 9.79 17.07 -3.99
N ALA A 350 9.75 15.81 -4.37
CA ALA A 350 10.27 14.71 -3.54
C ALA A 350 11.78 14.46 -3.72
N GLU A 351 12.39 15.00 -4.79
CA GLU A 351 13.82 14.91 -5.11
C GLU A 351 14.62 16.18 -4.67
N GLU A 352 13.93 17.30 -4.38
CA GLU A 352 14.46 18.48 -3.69
C GLU A 352 14.60 18.22 -2.17
#